data_9046e60d21b38b779464fa1ac8daea04
#
_entry.id   9046e60d21b38b779464fa1ac8daea04
#
_cell.length_a   1.000
_cell.length_b   1.000
_cell.length_c   1.000
_cell.angle_alpha   90.00
_cell.angle_beta   90.00
_cell.angle_gamma   90.00
#
_symmetry.space_group_name_H-M   'P 1'
#
loop_
_entity.id
_entity.type
_entity.pdbx_description
1 polymer ?
#
loop_
_entity_poly.entity_id
_entity_poly.type
_entity_poly.pdbx_seq_one_letter_code
_entity_poly.pdbx_strand_id
1 'polypeptide(L)'
;MEAFPVFSGISTDDFNHMHTCFNMQTKNFSKDDTLLLGHTESENVCVLQKGTAGIVWFDENGNRMILEQLTEGSIFGGLFSYAEDTYIVFSSDCIVLYIDYARLIRQCENACECHSRLVSNVLQLISRRTRELSSKINILSQRTTRGKLTAYFSLLQGRQKRRHIVLPQTLSDLADYLCVDRSAMFREIKK
;
A
#
# COMPACT_ATOMS: atom_id res chain seq x y z
N MET A 1 -7.88 6.02 -16.57
CA MET A 1 -8.30 4.96 -15.64
C MET A 1 -7.66 3.60 -15.90
N GLU A 2 -7.35 3.25 -17.13
CA GLU A 2 -6.56 2.05 -17.47
C GLU A 2 -5.15 2.00 -16.84
N ALA A 3 -4.68 3.13 -16.29
CA ALA A 3 -3.36 3.23 -15.69
C ALA A 3 -3.20 2.51 -14.33
N PHE A 4 -4.31 2.16 -13.66
CA PHE A 4 -4.23 1.49 -12.35
C PHE A 4 -4.24 -0.03 -12.51
N PRO A 5 -3.30 -0.75 -11.89
CA PRO A 5 -3.19 -2.19 -12.00
C PRO A 5 -4.50 -2.94 -11.68
N VAL A 6 -5.28 -2.42 -10.72
CA VAL A 6 -6.56 -3.02 -10.32
C VAL A 6 -7.61 -3.00 -11.45
N PHE A 7 -7.55 -2.03 -12.37
CA PHE A 7 -8.45 -1.90 -13.52
C PHE A 7 -7.81 -2.32 -14.84
N SER A 8 -6.67 -2.99 -14.80
CA SER A 8 -5.99 -3.46 -16.02
C SER A 8 -6.88 -4.32 -16.88
N GLY A 9 -7.00 -3.95 -18.17
CA GLY A 9 -7.83 -4.65 -19.16
C GLY A 9 -9.33 -4.47 -18.98
N ILE A 10 -9.78 -3.48 -18.19
CA ILE A 10 -11.19 -3.07 -18.05
C ILE A 10 -11.40 -1.82 -18.90
N SER A 11 -12.38 -1.85 -19.82
CA SER A 11 -12.71 -0.72 -20.66
C SER A 11 -13.34 0.43 -19.86
N THR A 12 -13.36 1.63 -20.42
CA THR A 12 -14.01 2.79 -19.79
C THR A 12 -15.52 2.55 -19.62
N ASP A 13 -16.17 1.91 -20.58
CA ASP A 13 -17.59 1.62 -20.52
C ASP A 13 -17.90 0.57 -19.43
N ASP A 14 -17.10 -0.49 -19.34
CA ASP A 14 -17.19 -1.48 -18.27
C ASP A 14 -16.95 -0.83 -16.90
N PHE A 15 -15.97 0.07 -16.79
CA PHE A 15 -15.71 0.79 -15.54
C PHE A 15 -16.91 1.62 -15.09
N ASN A 16 -17.55 2.35 -16.01
CA ASN A 16 -18.75 3.14 -15.70
C ASN A 16 -19.91 2.25 -15.24
N HIS A 17 -20.08 1.07 -15.88
CA HIS A 17 -21.06 0.07 -15.44
C HIS A 17 -20.72 -0.45 -14.03
N MET A 18 -19.46 -0.79 -13.78
CA MET A 18 -18.98 -1.30 -12.50
C MET A 18 -19.13 -0.27 -11.37
N HIS A 19 -19.04 1.02 -11.66
CA HIS A 19 -19.20 2.09 -10.67
C HIS A 19 -20.51 1.95 -9.89
N THR A 20 -21.60 1.65 -10.59
CA THR A 20 -22.91 1.41 -9.98
C THR A 20 -22.98 0.03 -9.31
N CYS A 21 -22.49 -1.02 -9.98
CA CYS A 21 -22.52 -2.40 -9.46
C CYS A 21 -21.77 -2.55 -8.13
N PHE A 22 -20.61 -1.91 -7.99
CA PHE A 22 -19.76 -2.00 -6.80
C PHE A 22 -19.93 -0.85 -5.82
N ASN A 23 -20.95 0.02 -6.02
CA ASN A 23 -21.18 1.19 -5.18
C ASN A 23 -19.90 2.01 -4.96
N MET A 24 -19.18 2.28 -6.04
CA MET A 24 -17.90 2.97 -5.97
C MET A 24 -18.09 4.42 -5.55
N GLN A 25 -17.28 4.87 -4.61
CA GLN A 25 -17.30 6.25 -4.09
C GLN A 25 -15.89 6.79 -4.05
N THR A 26 -15.73 8.09 -4.32
CA THR A 26 -14.43 8.76 -4.25
C THR A 26 -14.43 9.72 -3.06
N LYS A 27 -13.36 9.67 -2.25
CA LYS A 27 -13.12 10.62 -1.16
C LYS A 27 -11.78 11.32 -1.36
N ASN A 28 -11.73 12.59 -0.94
CA ASN A 28 -10.53 13.40 -0.94
C ASN A 28 -9.98 13.48 0.49
N PHE A 29 -8.66 13.45 0.60
CA PHE A 29 -7.93 13.60 1.86
C PHE A 29 -6.86 14.65 1.67
N SER A 30 -6.67 15.49 2.66
CA SER A 30 -5.59 16.47 2.69
C SER A 30 -4.30 15.83 3.19
N LYS A 31 -3.17 16.46 2.87
CA LYS A 31 -1.90 16.09 3.48
C LYS A 31 -2.03 16.11 5.01
N ASP A 32 -1.40 15.14 5.65
CA ASP A 32 -1.38 14.90 7.10
C ASP A 32 -2.70 14.42 7.72
N ASP A 33 -3.77 14.22 6.91
CA ASP A 33 -4.95 13.49 7.36
C ASP A 33 -4.57 12.07 7.77
N THR A 34 -5.32 11.53 8.74
CA THR A 34 -5.12 10.16 9.23
C THR A 34 -6.44 9.40 9.26
N LEU A 35 -6.39 8.10 9.00
CA LEU A 35 -7.54 7.21 9.03
C LEU A 35 -7.16 5.91 9.75
N LEU A 36 -7.96 5.50 10.74
CA LEU A 36 -7.78 4.23 11.44
C LEU A 36 -8.26 3.08 10.54
N LEU A 37 -7.39 2.10 10.28
CA LEU A 37 -7.71 0.97 9.40
C LEU A 37 -8.34 -0.23 10.13
N GLY A 38 -8.14 -0.34 11.44
CA GLY A 38 -8.54 -1.53 12.23
C GLY A 38 -10.04 -1.77 12.35
N HIS A 39 -10.89 -0.73 12.25
CA HIS A 39 -12.32 -0.84 12.56
C HIS A 39 -13.27 -0.36 11.47
N THR A 40 -12.93 0.67 10.70
CA THR A 40 -13.89 1.38 9.83
C THR A 40 -13.78 1.05 8.36
N GLU A 41 -12.64 0.55 7.91
CA GLU A 41 -12.38 0.32 6.48
C GLU A 41 -12.48 -1.16 6.07
N SER A 42 -12.95 -2.03 7.00
CA SER A 42 -13.10 -3.47 6.73
C SER A 42 -14.17 -3.81 5.69
N GLU A 43 -15.08 -2.87 5.40
CA GLU A 43 -16.17 -3.06 4.44
C GLU A 43 -15.82 -2.63 3.01
N ASN A 44 -14.69 -1.95 2.81
CA ASN A 44 -14.32 -1.40 1.52
C ASN A 44 -12.92 -1.82 1.09
N VAL A 45 -12.78 -2.08 -0.20
CA VAL A 45 -11.49 -2.12 -0.89
C VAL A 45 -11.19 -0.70 -1.36
N CYS A 46 -10.08 -0.16 -0.91
CA CYS A 46 -9.68 1.20 -1.23
C CYS A 46 -8.55 1.19 -2.28
N VAL A 47 -8.64 2.09 -3.25
CA VAL A 47 -7.61 2.30 -4.29
C VAL A 47 -7.12 3.74 -4.21
N LEU A 48 -5.83 3.94 -4.01
CA LEU A 48 -5.22 5.27 -4.04
C LEU A 48 -5.13 5.72 -5.51
N GLN A 49 -5.99 6.66 -5.92
CA GLN A 49 -6.04 7.17 -7.29
C GLN A 49 -5.02 8.28 -7.52
N LYS A 50 -4.74 9.09 -6.49
CA LYS A 50 -3.79 10.20 -6.58
C LYS A 50 -3.10 10.39 -5.24
N GLY A 51 -1.82 10.78 -5.29
CA GLY A 51 -1.04 11.14 -4.11
C GLY A 51 -0.23 9.98 -3.54
N THR A 52 0.25 10.18 -2.31
CA THR A 52 1.06 9.22 -1.57
C THR A 52 0.60 9.14 -0.13
N ALA A 53 0.65 7.94 0.45
CA ALA A 53 0.30 7.69 1.84
C ALA A 53 1.18 6.58 2.45
N GLY A 54 1.16 6.44 3.76
CA GLY A 54 1.83 5.36 4.46
C GLY A 54 0.87 4.60 5.36
N ILE A 55 0.93 3.27 5.36
CA ILE A 55 0.31 2.48 6.42
C ILE A 55 1.30 2.39 7.56
N VAL A 56 0.91 2.89 8.72
CA VAL A 56 1.76 3.00 9.90
C VAL A 56 1.12 2.28 11.08
N TRP A 57 1.96 1.72 11.91
CA TRP A 57 1.59 1.16 13.20
C TRP A 57 2.37 1.86 14.30
N PHE A 58 1.75 2.07 15.45
CA PHE A 58 2.39 2.66 16.62
C PHE A 58 2.49 1.61 17.72
N ASP A 59 3.66 1.51 18.36
CA ASP A 59 3.82 0.68 19.55
C ASP A 59 3.30 1.40 20.81
N GLU A 60 3.27 0.69 21.94
CA GLU A 60 2.84 1.22 23.23
C GLU A 60 3.68 2.44 23.71
N ASN A 61 4.88 2.64 23.19
CA ASN A 61 5.75 3.75 23.49
C ASN A 61 5.61 4.91 22.48
N GLY A 62 4.70 4.79 21.51
CA GLY A 62 4.49 5.76 20.46
C GLY A 62 5.54 5.74 19.35
N ASN A 63 6.38 4.70 19.28
CA ASN A 63 7.29 4.55 18.14
C ASN A 63 6.53 4.19 16.90
N ARG A 64 6.79 4.92 15.81
CA ARG A 64 6.16 4.73 14.51
C ARG A 64 6.90 3.67 13.69
N MET A 65 6.16 2.70 13.19
CA MET A 65 6.63 1.74 12.20
C MET A 65 5.86 1.92 10.89
N ILE A 66 6.54 2.20 9.81
CA ILE A 66 5.91 2.19 8.48
C ILE A 66 5.79 0.76 8.00
N LEU A 67 4.56 0.26 7.94
CA LEU A 67 4.27 -1.07 7.42
C LEU A 67 4.39 -1.12 5.89
N GLU A 68 3.85 -0.10 5.22
CA GLU A 68 3.83 -0.02 3.76
C GLU A 68 3.80 1.44 3.29
N GLN A 69 4.43 1.70 2.15
CA GLN A 69 4.29 2.95 1.42
C GLN A 69 3.29 2.75 0.28
N LEU A 70 2.29 3.63 0.22
CA LEU A 70 1.26 3.62 -0.80
C LEU A 70 1.52 4.72 -1.83
N THR A 71 1.42 4.34 -3.08
CA THR A 71 1.48 5.21 -4.24
C THR A 71 0.25 5.02 -5.12
N GLU A 72 0.09 5.83 -6.14
CA GLU A 72 -1.01 5.69 -7.09
C GLU A 72 -1.15 4.25 -7.60
N GLY A 73 -2.36 3.72 -7.56
CA GLY A 73 -2.69 2.33 -7.90
C GLY A 73 -2.53 1.32 -6.76
N SER A 74 -2.02 1.73 -5.59
CA SER A 74 -1.98 0.85 -4.40
C SER A 74 -3.38 0.57 -3.88
N ILE A 75 -3.58 -0.66 -3.37
CA ILE A 75 -4.84 -1.08 -2.73
C ILE A 75 -4.64 -1.28 -1.22
N PHE A 76 -5.68 -0.97 -0.44
CA PHE A 76 -5.70 -1.14 1.02
C PHE A 76 -7.15 -1.35 1.51
N GLY A 77 -7.39 -1.41 2.83
CA GLY A 77 -8.73 -1.55 3.40
C GLY A 77 -9.17 -3.01 3.54
N GLY A 78 -10.44 -3.29 3.38
CA GLY A 78 -11.14 -4.51 3.76
C GLY A 78 -10.62 -5.86 3.23
N LEU A 79 -9.70 -5.86 2.27
CA LEU A 79 -8.99 -7.07 1.81
C LEU A 79 -7.90 -7.54 2.77
N PHE A 80 -7.54 -6.71 3.74
CA PHE A 80 -6.39 -6.93 4.60
C PHE A 80 -6.79 -6.82 6.06
N SER A 81 -6.28 -7.73 6.90
CA SER A 81 -6.39 -7.59 8.35
C SER A 81 -5.27 -6.70 8.84
N TYR A 82 -5.62 -5.68 9.60
CA TYR A 82 -4.68 -4.77 10.25
C TYR A 82 -4.78 -4.93 11.77
N ALA A 83 -3.66 -4.72 12.47
CA ALA A 83 -3.67 -4.60 13.93
C ALA A 83 -4.47 -3.35 14.35
N GLU A 84 -4.98 -3.34 15.60
CA GLU A 84 -5.88 -2.28 16.08
C GLU A 84 -5.28 -0.87 15.93
N ASP A 85 -4.01 -0.68 16.26
CA ASP A 85 -3.31 0.62 16.20
C ASP A 85 -2.66 0.90 14.83
N THR A 86 -3.31 0.45 13.75
CA THR A 86 -2.83 0.67 12.39
C THR A 86 -3.60 1.81 11.73
N TYR A 87 -2.85 2.78 11.22
CA TYR A 87 -3.38 3.98 10.58
C TYR A 87 -2.86 4.10 9.15
N ILE A 88 -3.64 4.76 8.30
CA ILE A 88 -3.12 5.36 7.08
C ILE A 88 -2.85 6.84 7.35
N VAL A 89 -1.66 7.32 6.94
CA VAL A 89 -1.26 8.73 7.02
C VAL A 89 -1.03 9.22 5.61
N PHE A 90 -1.78 10.25 5.20
CA PHE A 90 -1.67 10.81 3.87
C PHE A 90 -0.50 11.80 3.81
N SER A 91 0.52 11.48 2.99
CA SER A 91 1.75 12.28 2.87
C SER A 91 1.63 13.44 1.87
N SER A 92 0.56 13.45 1.09
CA SER A 92 0.17 14.52 0.16
C SER A 92 -1.35 14.58 0.07
N ASP A 93 -1.89 15.56 -0.65
CA ASP A 93 -3.31 15.54 -1.01
C ASP A 93 -3.61 14.30 -1.85
N CYS A 94 -4.62 13.55 -1.44
CA CYS A 94 -4.95 12.23 -1.97
C CYS A 94 -6.38 12.13 -2.45
N ILE A 95 -6.58 11.29 -3.45
CA ILE A 95 -7.89 10.86 -3.93
C ILE A 95 -7.95 9.35 -3.75
N VAL A 96 -8.97 8.86 -3.03
CA VAL A 96 -9.18 7.44 -2.74
C VAL A 96 -10.52 6.99 -3.30
N LEU A 97 -10.50 5.93 -4.08
CA LEU A 97 -11.69 5.23 -4.56
C LEU A 97 -12.02 4.09 -3.60
N TYR A 98 -13.25 4.06 -3.13
CA TYR A 98 -13.84 3.04 -2.28
C TYR A 98 -14.67 2.09 -3.12
N ILE A 99 -14.50 0.80 -2.93
CA ILE A 99 -15.22 -0.28 -3.61
C ILE A 99 -15.82 -1.17 -2.52
N ASP A 100 -17.12 -1.37 -2.54
CA ASP A 100 -17.83 -2.24 -1.58
C ASP A 100 -17.28 -3.68 -1.65
N TYR A 101 -16.67 -4.14 -0.55
CA TYR A 101 -16.05 -5.46 -0.45
C TYR A 101 -17.07 -6.59 -0.60
N ALA A 102 -18.25 -6.45 0.02
CA ALA A 102 -19.28 -7.48 -0.07
C ALA A 102 -19.79 -7.66 -1.51
N ARG A 103 -19.86 -6.57 -2.27
CA ARG A 103 -20.22 -6.61 -3.69
C ARG A 103 -19.10 -7.16 -4.55
N LEU A 104 -17.84 -6.90 -4.19
CA LEU A 104 -16.68 -7.42 -4.90
C LEU A 104 -16.60 -8.95 -4.83
N ILE A 105 -16.90 -9.56 -3.68
CA ILE A 105 -16.80 -11.01 -3.48
C ILE A 105 -18.06 -11.77 -3.90
N ARG A 106 -19.22 -11.11 -4.01
CA ARG A 106 -20.44 -11.75 -4.49
C ARG A 106 -20.35 -12.01 -6.00
N GLN A 107 -20.77 -13.20 -6.40
CA GLN A 107 -20.91 -13.49 -7.81
C GLN A 107 -21.97 -12.57 -8.43
N CYS A 108 -21.60 -11.87 -9.51
CA CYS A 108 -22.52 -11.03 -10.26
C CYS A 108 -23.58 -11.91 -10.92
N GLU A 109 -24.86 -11.58 -10.75
CA GLU A 109 -25.98 -12.30 -11.39
C GLU A 109 -25.86 -12.34 -12.91
N ASN A 110 -25.23 -11.33 -13.50
CA ASN A 110 -25.01 -11.21 -14.94
C ASN A 110 -23.71 -11.90 -15.41
N ALA A 111 -22.94 -12.55 -14.52
CA ALA A 111 -21.66 -13.20 -14.82
C ALA A 111 -20.73 -12.35 -15.73
N CYS A 112 -20.67 -11.03 -15.52
CA CYS A 112 -19.98 -10.11 -16.41
C CYS A 112 -18.44 -10.34 -16.37
N GLU A 113 -17.83 -10.29 -17.55
CA GLU A 113 -16.38 -10.51 -17.71
C GLU A 113 -15.55 -9.47 -16.93
N CYS A 114 -16.01 -8.22 -16.88
CA CYS A 114 -15.36 -7.13 -16.17
C CYS A 114 -15.25 -7.41 -14.65
N HIS A 115 -16.29 -8.04 -14.02
CA HIS A 115 -16.23 -8.46 -12.63
C HIS A 115 -15.12 -9.51 -12.41
N SER A 116 -15.12 -10.57 -13.21
CA SER A 116 -14.09 -11.63 -13.11
C SER A 116 -12.69 -11.05 -13.31
N ARG A 117 -12.52 -10.09 -14.19
CA ARG A 117 -11.26 -9.40 -14.45
C ARG A 117 -10.81 -8.55 -13.25
N LEU A 118 -11.74 -7.79 -12.66
CA LEU A 118 -11.44 -7.02 -11.44
C LEU A 118 -10.97 -7.92 -10.30
N VAL A 119 -11.71 -9.00 -10.02
CA VAL A 119 -11.35 -9.98 -8.97
C VAL A 119 -9.97 -10.59 -9.26
N SER A 120 -9.69 -10.98 -10.50
CA SER A 120 -8.39 -11.51 -10.91
C SER A 120 -7.26 -10.50 -10.67
N ASN A 121 -7.48 -9.24 -11.04
CA ASN A 121 -6.51 -8.16 -10.81
C ASN A 121 -6.24 -7.95 -9.32
N VAL A 122 -7.30 -7.94 -8.49
CA VAL A 122 -7.19 -7.82 -7.03
C VAL A 122 -6.37 -8.98 -6.46
N LEU A 123 -6.63 -10.23 -6.86
CA LEU A 123 -5.84 -11.39 -6.42
C LEU A 123 -4.35 -11.28 -6.80
N GLN A 124 -4.05 -10.77 -7.99
CA GLN A 124 -2.65 -10.51 -8.40
C GLN A 124 -1.99 -9.45 -7.52
N LEU A 125 -2.71 -8.39 -7.16
CA LEU A 125 -2.21 -7.34 -6.27
C LEU A 125 -1.97 -7.85 -4.85
N ILE A 126 -2.88 -8.69 -4.31
CA ILE A 126 -2.68 -9.36 -3.02
C ILE A 126 -1.43 -10.24 -3.05
N SER A 127 -1.26 -11.06 -4.10
CA SER A 127 -0.08 -11.90 -4.27
C SER A 127 1.22 -11.09 -4.33
N ARG A 128 1.19 -9.93 -5.01
CA ARG A 128 2.33 -9.01 -5.05
C ARG A 128 2.64 -8.44 -3.66
N ARG A 129 1.62 -7.99 -2.95
CA ARG A 129 1.77 -7.44 -1.59
C ARG A 129 2.34 -8.48 -0.61
N THR A 130 1.89 -9.73 -0.69
CA THR A 130 2.42 -10.83 0.13
C THR A 130 3.94 -11.01 -0.09
N ARG A 131 4.40 -10.93 -1.34
CA ARG A 131 5.85 -10.98 -1.65
C ARG A 131 6.61 -9.78 -1.08
N GLU A 132 6.01 -8.59 -1.11
CA GLU A 132 6.61 -7.37 -0.56
C GLU A 132 6.74 -7.44 0.95
N LEU A 133 5.72 -7.95 1.65
CA LEU A 133 5.75 -8.20 3.08
C LEU A 133 6.81 -9.25 3.46
N SER A 134 6.91 -10.35 2.71
CA SER A 134 7.96 -11.36 2.90
C SER A 134 9.35 -10.76 2.74
N SER A 135 9.55 -9.91 1.73
CA SER A 135 10.82 -9.19 1.53
C SER A 135 11.13 -8.26 2.71
N LYS A 136 10.11 -7.58 3.24
CA LYS A 136 10.28 -6.72 4.42
C LYS A 136 10.67 -7.53 5.66
N ILE A 137 10.03 -8.66 5.90
CA ILE A 137 10.39 -9.57 7.00
C ILE A 137 11.87 -9.96 6.88
N ASN A 138 12.33 -10.36 5.69
CA ASN A 138 13.74 -10.70 5.46
C ASN A 138 14.70 -9.53 5.76
N ILE A 139 14.31 -8.29 5.47
CA ILE A 139 15.10 -7.11 5.81
C ILE A 139 15.13 -6.91 7.33
N LEU A 140 13.95 -6.95 7.98
CA LEU A 140 13.82 -6.68 9.41
C LEU A 140 14.46 -7.78 10.27
N SER A 141 14.56 -9.01 9.78
CA SER A 141 15.24 -10.12 10.46
C SER A 141 16.76 -9.95 10.55
N GLN A 142 17.35 -9.02 9.80
CA GLN A 142 18.77 -8.70 9.92
C GLN A 142 19.07 -8.10 11.30
N ARG A 143 20.07 -8.65 11.99
CA ARG A 143 20.39 -8.29 13.40
C ARG A 143 21.01 -6.90 13.55
N THR A 144 21.62 -6.36 12.52
CA THR A 144 22.36 -5.07 12.59
C THR A 144 21.75 -4.04 11.65
N THR A 145 21.87 -2.76 12.01
CA THR A 145 21.45 -1.63 11.16
C THR A 145 22.11 -1.71 9.77
N ARG A 146 23.40 -2.03 9.72
CA ARG A 146 24.13 -2.23 8.46
C ARG A 146 23.53 -3.38 7.64
N GLY A 147 23.24 -4.52 8.27
CA GLY A 147 22.61 -5.67 7.60
C GLY A 147 21.22 -5.30 7.01
N LYS A 148 20.40 -4.60 7.77
CA LYS A 148 19.09 -4.11 7.30
C LYS A 148 19.23 -3.16 6.10
N LEU A 149 20.15 -2.20 6.17
CA LEU A 149 20.43 -1.27 5.06
C LEU A 149 20.93 -2.00 3.82
N THR A 150 21.87 -2.92 3.96
CA THR A 150 22.40 -3.71 2.85
C THR A 150 21.29 -4.52 2.17
N ALA A 151 20.48 -5.23 2.96
CA ALA A 151 19.35 -6.00 2.43
C ALA A 151 18.32 -5.12 1.71
N TYR A 152 18.00 -3.95 2.28
CA TYR A 152 17.08 -2.99 1.69
C TYR A 152 17.60 -2.42 0.36
N PHE A 153 18.85 -1.96 0.32
CA PHE A 153 19.44 -1.42 -0.90
C PHE A 153 19.60 -2.48 -1.99
N SER A 154 19.95 -3.73 -1.63
CA SER A 154 19.98 -4.84 -2.58
C SER A 154 18.61 -5.10 -3.19
N LEU A 155 17.55 -5.06 -2.39
CA LEU A 155 16.17 -5.19 -2.88
C LEU A 155 15.80 -4.06 -3.85
N LEU A 156 16.12 -2.81 -3.51
CA LEU A 156 15.86 -1.65 -4.36
C LEU A 156 16.64 -1.72 -5.68
N GLN A 157 17.91 -2.11 -5.64
CA GLN A 157 18.74 -2.27 -6.82
C GLN A 157 18.15 -3.32 -7.77
N GLY A 158 17.71 -4.47 -7.24
CA GLY A 158 17.03 -5.50 -8.01
C GLY A 158 15.74 -5.04 -8.67
N ARG A 159 14.96 -4.18 -7.98
CA ARG A 159 13.71 -3.62 -8.50
C ARG A 159 13.94 -2.53 -9.56
N GLN A 160 14.86 -1.62 -9.30
CA GLN A 160 15.09 -0.45 -10.17
C GLN A 160 15.98 -0.78 -11.38
N LYS A 161 16.79 -1.83 -11.31
CA LYS A 161 17.75 -2.24 -12.36
C LYS A 161 18.63 -1.08 -12.86
N ARG A 162 18.94 -0.13 -11.98
CA ARG A 162 19.72 1.09 -12.27
C ARG A 162 20.99 1.12 -11.45
N ARG A 163 22.01 1.82 -11.97
CA ARG A 163 23.28 2.03 -11.26
C ARG A 163 23.14 2.94 -10.03
N HIS A 164 22.24 3.90 -10.10
CA HIS A 164 21.91 4.82 -9.01
C HIS A 164 20.53 4.46 -8.45
N ILE A 165 20.47 4.22 -7.14
CA ILE A 165 19.24 3.90 -6.44
C ILE A 165 18.55 5.21 -6.06
N VAL A 166 17.30 5.36 -6.44
CA VAL A 166 16.43 6.45 -5.99
C VAL A 166 15.61 5.95 -4.81
N LEU A 167 15.72 6.62 -3.67
CA LEU A 167 14.91 6.29 -2.50
C LEU A 167 13.45 6.73 -2.73
N PRO A 168 12.47 5.85 -2.51
CA PRO A 168 11.06 6.19 -2.67
C PRO A 168 10.51 7.01 -1.49
N GLN A 169 11.31 7.21 -0.46
CA GLN A 169 10.91 7.84 0.81
C GLN A 169 12.05 8.67 1.39
N THR A 170 11.73 9.53 2.39
CA THR A 170 12.74 10.28 3.11
C THR A 170 13.64 9.35 3.94
N LEU A 171 14.85 9.80 4.29
CA LEU A 171 15.72 9.02 5.19
C LEU A 171 15.10 8.83 6.58
N SER A 172 14.26 9.77 7.02
CA SER A 172 13.51 9.63 8.27
C SER A 172 12.51 8.47 8.19
N ASP A 173 11.71 8.43 7.13
CA ASP A 173 10.76 7.33 6.91
C ASP A 173 11.48 5.99 6.68
N LEU A 174 12.69 6.02 6.12
CA LEU A 174 13.51 4.81 5.98
C LEU A 174 13.91 4.25 7.34
N ALA A 175 14.27 5.09 8.32
CA ALA A 175 14.58 4.63 9.67
C ALA A 175 13.35 3.96 10.33
N ASP A 176 12.17 4.59 10.19
CA ASP A 176 10.91 4.05 10.69
C ASP A 176 10.52 2.74 9.95
N TYR A 177 10.78 2.68 8.64
CA TYR A 177 10.56 1.47 7.83
C TYR A 177 11.47 0.29 8.24
N LEU A 178 12.73 0.59 8.60
CA LEU A 178 13.73 -0.41 9.01
C LEU A 178 13.67 -0.72 10.52
N CYS A 179 12.85 -0.01 11.29
CA CYS A 179 12.79 -0.11 12.76
C CYS A 179 14.18 0.04 13.37
N VAL A 180 14.83 1.18 13.09
CA VAL A 180 16.17 1.51 13.62
C VAL A 180 16.21 2.97 14.10
N ASP A 181 17.08 3.25 15.05
CA ASP A 181 17.36 4.63 15.45
C ASP A 181 17.93 5.45 14.29
N ARG A 182 17.37 6.65 14.07
CA ARG A 182 17.76 7.54 12.96
C ARG A 182 19.24 7.89 13.01
N SER A 183 19.77 8.23 14.19
CA SER A 183 21.16 8.64 14.34
C SER A 183 22.11 7.47 14.08
N ALA A 184 21.75 6.27 14.52
CA ALA A 184 22.49 5.04 14.22
C ALA A 184 22.50 4.75 12.73
N MET A 185 21.35 4.88 12.06
CA MET A 185 21.24 4.69 10.62
C MET A 185 22.10 5.69 9.84
N PHE A 186 22.01 6.98 10.17
CA PHE A 186 22.84 8.01 9.53
C PHE A 186 24.34 7.77 9.67
N ARG A 187 24.78 7.29 10.84
CA ARG A 187 26.19 6.93 11.05
C ARG A 187 26.64 5.76 10.16
N GLU A 188 25.77 4.79 9.93
CA GLU A 188 26.08 3.66 9.04
C GLU A 188 26.09 4.05 7.56
N ILE A 189 25.21 4.94 7.11
CA ILE A 189 25.18 5.43 5.71
C ILE A 189 26.42 6.25 5.36
N LYS A 190 27.02 6.95 6.34
CA LYS A 190 28.21 7.79 6.12
C LYS A 190 29.53 7.01 6.10
N LYS A 191 29.54 5.74 6.48
CA LYS A 191 30.73 4.86 6.42
C LYS A 191 30.88 4.25 5.04
#